data_61a2a64559a11d45109d88879cb2fdfb
#
_entry.id   61a2a64559a11d45109d88879cb2fdfb
#
_cell.length_a   1.000
_cell.length_b   1.000
_cell.length_c   1.000
_cell.angle_alpha   90.00
_cell.angle_beta   90.00
_cell.angle_gamma   90.00
#
_symmetry.space_group_name_H-M   'P 1'
#
loop_
_entity.id
_entity.type
_entity.pdbx_description
1 polymer ?
#
loop_
_entity_poly.entity_id
_entity_poly.type
_entity_poly.pdbx_seq_one_letter_code
_entity_poly.pdbx_strand_id
1 'polypeptide(L)'
;MELDYPKEIIFTSGATEGDNLAIKGVYEMYASKGNHIITCNIEHKAVLDTCRNLEKEGAEITYLDVKPNGLIDLAALEAAIKPTTILIAIMYANNEIGTVMPMREISAIARKHGVLVFTDGVQAVGKIPVDVNKDGIDLMAFTAHKMYGPKGVGALYVRRKNPRVKVTAQIDGGGHERGMRSGTLNVPGIVGFGKACEICLQEMESDAKRISQLRDKLENALLKVEESYLNGDKESRLPHVTNISFKYVEGEGLMMGFNKNIALSSGSACTSASLEPSYVLKALGLGDDLAHSSLRFGLGRFTTEEQIDYTIEHVTNTVNKLREMSPLWEMFKDGIDLNTIEWAHH
;
A
#
# COMPACT_ATOMS: atom_id res chain seq x y z
N MET A 1 9.90 2.29 -15.28
CA MET A 1 8.96 3.34 -15.69
C MET A 1 9.54 4.02 -16.90
N GLU A 2 8.89 3.87 -18.04
CA GLU A 2 9.24 4.65 -19.24
C GLU A 2 8.54 6.00 -19.18
N LEU A 3 9.31 7.08 -19.31
CA LEU A 3 8.85 8.47 -19.33
C LEU A 3 9.07 9.05 -20.71
N ASP A 4 8.05 9.72 -21.25
CA ASP A 4 8.20 10.42 -22.53
C ASP A 4 9.10 11.66 -22.41
N TYR A 5 9.10 12.29 -21.21
CA TYR A 5 9.83 13.53 -20.98
C TYR A 5 10.36 13.65 -19.56
N PRO A 6 11.64 14.06 -19.35
CA PRO A 6 12.19 14.34 -18.01
C PRO A 6 11.39 15.41 -17.25
N LYS A 7 10.65 16.26 -17.96
CA LYS A 7 9.83 17.33 -17.37
C LYS A 7 8.55 16.84 -16.71
N GLU A 8 8.24 15.55 -16.80
CA GLU A 8 7.08 14.93 -16.13
C GLU A 8 7.38 14.54 -14.68
N ILE A 9 8.65 14.55 -14.29
CA ILE A 9 9.07 14.31 -12.92
C ILE A 9 9.21 15.63 -12.14
N ILE A 10 8.62 15.67 -10.97
CA ILE A 10 8.71 16.75 -9.97
C ILE A 10 9.30 16.14 -8.72
N PHE A 11 10.47 16.61 -8.30
CA PHE A 11 11.10 16.12 -7.08
C PHE A 11 10.40 16.67 -5.83
N THR A 12 10.20 15.79 -4.86
CA THR A 12 9.56 16.06 -3.57
C THR A 12 10.44 15.51 -2.43
N SER A 13 10.07 15.78 -1.19
CA SER A 13 10.76 15.21 -0.02
C SER A 13 10.40 13.74 0.25
N GLY A 14 9.39 13.21 -0.43
CA GLY A 14 8.89 11.83 -0.30
C GLY A 14 7.50 11.70 -0.89
N ALA A 15 6.96 10.48 -0.85
CA ALA A 15 5.65 10.20 -1.43
C ALA A 15 4.51 10.94 -0.72
N THR A 16 4.56 11.07 0.60
CA THR A 16 3.53 11.85 1.35
C THR A 16 3.38 13.28 0.82
N GLU A 17 4.48 13.95 0.48
CA GLU A 17 4.42 15.25 -0.19
C GLU A 17 3.86 15.11 -1.61
N GLY A 18 4.27 14.08 -2.35
CA GLY A 18 3.77 13.78 -3.69
C GLY A 18 2.26 13.54 -3.72
N ASP A 19 1.74 12.75 -2.78
CA ASP A 19 0.30 12.47 -2.62
C ASP A 19 -0.49 13.76 -2.35
N ASN A 20 -0.02 14.58 -1.40
CA ASN A 20 -0.63 15.87 -1.09
C ASN A 20 -0.60 16.81 -2.29
N LEU A 21 0.55 16.93 -2.98
CA LEU A 21 0.69 17.79 -4.15
C LEU A 21 -0.25 17.34 -5.29
N ALA A 22 -0.36 16.04 -5.53
CA ALA A 22 -1.24 15.50 -6.54
C ALA A 22 -2.72 15.76 -6.21
N ILE A 23 -3.17 15.33 -5.05
CA ILE A 23 -4.60 15.35 -4.69
C ILE A 23 -5.08 16.78 -4.46
N LYS A 24 -4.41 17.56 -3.61
CA LYS A 24 -4.75 18.96 -3.37
C LYS A 24 -4.55 19.83 -4.60
N GLY A 25 -3.43 19.65 -5.29
CA GLY A 25 -3.10 20.43 -6.48
C GLY A 25 -4.07 20.20 -7.64
N VAL A 26 -4.61 18.96 -7.80
CA VAL A 26 -5.68 18.67 -8.76
C VAL A 26 -7.00 19.27 -8.28
N TYR A 27 -7.37 19.10 -7.02
CA TYR A 27 -8.60 19.63 -6.44
C TYR A 27 -8.72 21.15 -6.69
N GLU A 28 -7.68 21.90 -6.37
CA GLU A 28 -7.65 23.35 -6.58
C GLU A 28 -7.62 23.72 -8.08
N MET A 29 -6.80 23.05 -8.88
CA MET A 29 -6.62 23.35 -10.31
C MET A 29 -7.88 23.09 -11.12
N TYR A 30 -8.66 22.09 -10.74
CA TYR A 30 -9.85 21.66 -11.49
C TYR A 30 -11.16 22.02 -10.78
N ALA A 31 -11.14 22.89 -9.77
CA ALA A 31 -12.32 23.32 -9.00
C ALA A 31 -13.49 23.81 -9.86
N SER A 32 -13.20 24.40 -11.04
CA SER A 32 -14.24 24.83 -11.99
C SER A 32 -14.94 23.68 -12.72
N LYS A 33 -14.37 22.47 -12.70
CA LYS A 33 -14.93 21.27 -13.33
C LYS A 33 -15.72 20.41 -12.35
N GLY A 34 -15.37 20.45 -11.07
CA GLY A 34 -16.06 19.69 -10.04
C GLY A 34 -15.23 19.62 -8.75
N ASN A 35 -15.79 18.92 -7.76
CA ASN A 35 -15.22 18.79 -6.43
C ASN A 35 -15.23 17.35 -5.91
N HIS A 36 -15.56 16.38 -6.78
CA HIS A 36 -15.66 14.98 -6.37
C HIS A 36 -14.38 14.20 -6.66
N ILE A 37 -13.92 13.46 -5.67
CA ILE A 37 -12.75 12.56 -5.75
C ILE A 37 -13.19 11.16 -5.31
N ILE A 38 -12.77 10.13 -6.04
CA ILE A 38 -12.97 8.73 -5.67
C ILE A 38 -11.64 8.15 -5.20
N THR A 39 -11.65 7.49 -4.05
CA THR A 39 -10.51 6.76 -3.49
C THR A 39 -10.96 5.42 -2.91
N CYS A 40 -10.09 4.63 -2.27
CA CYS A 40 -10.51 3.42 -1.59
C CYS A 40 -10.13 3.45 -0.09
N ASN A 41 -10.81 2.62 0.70
CA ASN A 41 -10.67 2.59 2.16
C ASN A 41 -9.37 1.93 2.66
N ILE A 42 -8.57 1.32 1.78
CA ILE A 42 -7.27 0.70 2.11
C ILE A 42 -6.06 1.52 1.65
N GLU A 43 -6.25 2.76 1.23
CA GLU A 43 -5.18 3.67 0.85
C GLU A 43 -4.22 3.94 2.01
N HIS A 44 -2.98 4.35 1.68
CA HIS A 44 -2.07 4.87 2.69
C HIS A 44 -2.66 6.13 3.36
N LYS A 45 -2.35 6.35 4.64
CA LYS A 45 -2.85 7.53 5.38
C LYS A 45 -2.53 8.86 4.71
N ALA A 46 -1.43 8.97 3.97
CA ALA A 46 -1.11 10.17 3.20
C ALA A 46 -2.20 10.54 2.17
N VAL A 47 -2.90 9.55 1.61
CA VAL A 47 -4.04 9.75 0.71
C VAL A 47 -5.32 9.96 1.51
N LEU A 48 -5.63 9.06 2.47
CA LEU A 48 -6.87 9.13 3.26
C LEU A 48 -6.99 10.43 4.05
N ASP A 49 -5.93 10.83 4.75
CA ASP A 49 -5.96 12.03 5.59
C ASP A 49 -5.98 13.30 4.73
N THR A 50 -5.34 13.28 3.55
CA THR A 50 -5.45 14.36 2.57
C THR A 50 -6.90 14.50 2.06
N CYS A 51 -7.55 13.39 1.71
CA CYS A 51 -8.96 13.40 1.30
C CYS A 51 -9.86 13.92 2.43
N ARG A 52 -9.71 13.41 3.66
CA ARG A 52 -10.46 13.89 4.83
C ARG A 52 -10.26 15.37 5.12
N ASN A 53 -9.07 15.89 4.83
CA ASN A 53 -8.84 17.32 4.98
C ASN A 53 -9.59 18.14 3.91
N LEU A 54 -9.58 17.66 2.66
CA LEU A 54 -10.33 18.31 1.57
C LEU A 54 -11.84 18.27 1.78
N GLU A 55 -12.40 17.25 2.45
CA GLU A 55 -13.83 17.24 2.84
C GLU A 55 -14.19 18.46 3.69
N LYS A 56 -13.30 18.88 4.60
CA LYS A 56 -13.50 20.10 5.40
C LYS A 56 -13.46 21.39 4.56
N GLU A 57 -12.87 21.32 3.38
CA GLU A 57 -12.75 22.40 2.42
C GLU A 57 -13.86 22.34 1.34
N GLY A 58 -14.79 21.37 1.45
CA GLY A 58 -15.94 21.23 0.56
C GLY A 58 -15.77 20.22 -0.59
N ALA A 59 -14.72 19.39 -0.56
CA ALA A 59 -14.63 18.26 -1.47
C ALA A 59 -15.67 17.19 -1.12
N GLU A 60 -16.20 16.56 -2.14
CA GLU A 60 -16.99 15.34 -2.01
C GLU A 60 -16.06 14.13 -2.23
N ILE A 61 -15.98 13.24 -1.26
CA ILE A 61 -15.09 12.06 -1.36
C ILE A 61 -15.93 10.79 -1.32
N THR A 62 -15.72 9.91 -2.30
CA THR A 62 -16.24 8.54 -2.26
C THR A 62 -15.09 7.59 -1.90
N TYR A 63 -15.22 6.90 -0.78
CA TYR A 63 -14.31 5.84 -0.35
C TYR A 63 -14.89 4.49 -0.78
N LEU A 64 -14.29 3.87 -1.81
CA LEU A 64 -14.72 2.56 -2.27
C LEU A 64 -14.30 1.48 -1.27
N ASP A 65 -15.22 0.57 -1.00
CA ASP A 65 -14.90 -0.67 -0.31
C ASP A 65 -14.11 -1.61 -1.23
N VAL A 66 -13.33 -2.49 -0.61
CA VAL A 66 -12.59 -3.52 -1.32
C VAL A 66 -13.20 -4.90 -1.07
N LYS A 67 -12.92 -5.83 -1.97
CA LYS A 67 -13.26 -7.24 -1.81
C LYS A 67 -12.39 -7.89 -0.73
N PRO A 68 -12.73 -9.08 -0.22
CA PRO A 68 -11.91 -9.78 0.80
C PRO A 68 -10.46 -10.04 0.38
N ASN A 69 -10.13 -10.02 -0.91
CA ASN A 69 -8.78 -10.12 -1.43
C ASN A 69 -8.07 -8.75 -1.59
N GLY A 70 -8.71 -7.66 -1.20
CA GLY A 70 -8.16 -6.31 -1.27
C GLY A 70 -8.29 -5.63 -2.65
N LEU A 71 -8.91 -6.25 -3.64
CA LEU A 71 -9.18 -5.62 -4.93
C LEU A 71 -10.45 -4.76 -4.87
N ILE A 72 -10.47 -3.64 -5.57
CA ILE A 72 -11.70 -2.85 -5.76
C ILE A 72 -12.66 -3.56 -6.72
N ASP A 73 -13.95 -3.24 -6.62
CA ASP A 73 -14.93 -3.63 -7.62
C ASP A 73 -15.00 -2.58 -8.73
N LEU A 74 -14.66 -2.99 -9.96
CA LEU A 74 -14.64 -2.08 -11.10
C LEU A 74 -16.03 -1.56 -11.49
N ALA A 75 -17.07 -2.35 -11.25
CA ALA A 75 -18.46 -1.89 -11.49
C ALA A 75 -18.87 -0.85 -10.45
N ALA A 76 -18.49 -1.05 -9.19
CA ALA A 76 -18.71 -0.06 -8.12
C ALA A 76 -17.92 1.23 -8.39
N LEU A 77 -16.67 1.13 -8.87
CA LEU A 77 -15.90 2.30 -9.30
C LEU A 77 -16.62 3.08 -10.40
N GLU A 78 -17.07 2.41 -11.46
CA GLU A 78 -17.75 3.09 -12.58
C GLU A 78 -19.08 3.73 -12.12
N ALA A 79 -19.84 3.05 -11.28
CA ALA A 79 -21.09 3.55 -10.71
C ALA A 79 -20.91 4.76 -9.77
N ALA A 80 -19.73 4.88 -9.13
CA ALA A 80 -19.42 6.00 -8.24
C ALA A 80 -19.05 7.29 -8.99
N ILE A 81 -18.78 7.23 -10.30
CA ILE A 81 -18.40 8.40 -11.08
C ILE A 81 -19.59 9.34 -11.27
N LYS A 82 -19.41 10.61 -10.93
CA LYS A 82 -20.39 11.70 -11.05
C LYS A 82 -19.94 12.71 -12.09
N PRO A 83 -20.83 13.55 -12.61
CA PRO A 83 -20.43 14.66 -13.50
C PRO A 83 -19.41 15.62 -12.87
N THR A 84 -19.35 15.69 -11.53
CA THR A 84 -18.42 16.49 -10.74
C THR A 84 -17.13 15.75 -10.38
N THR A 85 -16.94 14.50 -10.81
CA THR A 85 -15.72 13.74 -10.52
C THR A 85 -14.54 14.27 -11.31
N ILE A 86 -13.48 14.67 -10.61
CA ILE A 86 -12.26 15.22 -11.21
C ILE A 86 -11.04 14.30 -11.09
N LEU A 87 -11.06 13.38 -10.12
CA LEU A 87 -9.93 12.52 -9.80
C LEU A 87 -10.39 11.16 -9.27
N ILE A 88 -9.74 10.11 -9.76
CA ILE A 88 -9.73 8.78 -9.15
C ILE A 88 -8.34 8.59 -8.56
N ALA A 89 -8.26 8.40 -7.24
CA ALA A 89 -7.02 8.27 -6.46
C ALA A 89 -6.97 6.87 -5.85
N ILE A 90 -6.38 5.90 -6.55
CA ILE A 90 -6.27 4.50 -6.12
C ILE A 90 -4.80 4.09 -6.12
N MET A 91 -4.32 3.52 -5.00
CA MET A 91 -2.94 3.03 -4.88
C MET A 91 -2.64 1.94 -5.91
N TYR A 92 -1.40 1.89 -6.37
CA TYR A 92 -0.98 0.85 -7.30
C TYR A 92 -0.90 -0.52 -6.64
N ALA A 93 -0.38 -0.56 -5.42
CA ALA A 93 -0.29 -1.78 -4.62
C ALA A 93 -0.34 -1.47 -3.13
N ASN A 94 -1.02 -2.32 -2.36
CA ASN A 94 -1.16 -2.11 -0.92
C ASN A 94 0.11 -2.54 -0.17
N ASN A 95 0.51 -1.73 0.80
CA ASN A 95 1.73 -1.92 1.59
C ASN A 95 1.62 -2.96 2.71
N GLU A 96 0.42 -3.41 3.07
CA GLU A 96 0.20 -4.37 4.16
C GLU A 96 -0.08 -5.77 3.64
N ILE A 97 -0.94 -5.91 2.63
CA ILE A 97 -1.36 -7.19 2.08
C ILE A 97 -0.71 -7.53 0.73
N GLY A 98 -0.02 -6.56 0.13
CA GLY A 98 0.68 -6.76 -1.14
C GLY A 98 -0.20 -6.83 -2.39
N THR A 99 -1.53 -6.72 -2.28
CA THR A 99 -2.46 -6.77 -3.43
C THR A 99 -2.15 -5.65 -4.41
N VAL A 100 -2.05 -5.97 -5.71
CA VAL A 100 -1.80 -5.06 -6.82
C VAL A 100 -3.11 -4.74 -7.52
N MET A 101 -3.44 -3.45 -7.67
CA MET A 101 -4.68 -2.99 -8.28
C MET A 101 -4.65 -3.09 -9.82
N PRO A 102 -5.79 -3.34 -10.47
CA PRO A 102 -5.91 -3.43 -11.93
C PRO A 102 -5.90 -2.04 -12.57
N MET A 103 -4.71 -1.37 -12.58
CA MET A 103 -4.59 0.04 -12.97
C MET A 103 -5.05 0.32 -14.40
N ARG A 104 -4.87 -0.64 -15.33
CA ARG A 104 -5.30 -0.47 -16.75
C ARG A 104 -6.81 -0.38 -16.86
N GLU A 105 -7.51 -1.24 -16.17
CA GLU A 105 -8.97 -1.29 -16.14
C GLU A 105 -9.53 -0.04 -15.44
N ILE A 106 -8.94 0.35 -14.31
CA ILE A 106 -9.28 1.59 -13.59
C ILE A 106 -9.12 2.80 -14.52
N SER A 107 -7.97 2.89 -15.18
CA SER A 107 -7.66 4.01 -16.08
C SER A 107 -8.54 4.00 -17.33
N ALA A 108 -8.92 2.83 -17.84
CA ALA A 108 -9.85 2.72 -18.97
C ALA A 108 -11.23 3.28 -18.60
N ILE A 109 -11.74 2.94 -17.41
CA ILE A 109 -12.99 3.50 -16.88
C ILE A 109 -12.86 5.02 -16.72
N ALA A 110 -11.83 5.50 -16.03
CA ALA A 110 -11.60 6.93 -15.83
C ALA A 110 -11.56 7.72 -17.15
N ARG A 111 -10.85 7.19 -18.14
CA ARG A 111 -10.70 7.83 -19.47
C ARG A 111 -12.01 7.93 -20.23
N LYS A 112 -12.88 6.90 -20.13
CA LYS A 112 -14.22 6.90 -20.71
C LYS A 112 -15.08 8.07 -20.20
N HIS A 113 -14.87 8.47 -18.95
CA HIS A 113 -15.59 9.55 -18.27
C HIS A 113 -14.80 10.88 -18.22
N GLY A 114 -13.60 10.94 -18.78
CA GLY A 114 -12.77 12.16 -18.80
C GLY A 114 -12.21 12.55 -17.43
N VAL A 115 -12.06 11.59 -16.50
CA VAL A 115 -11.57 11.74 -15.14
C VAL A 115 -10.06 11.45 -15.09
N LEU A 116 -9.30 12.21 -14.29
CA LEU A 116 -7.87 11.98 -14.09
C LEU A 116 -7.63 10.80 -13.14
N VAL A 117 -6.51 10.09 -13.35
CA VAL A 117 -6.05 8.99 -12.49
C VAL A 117 -4.76 9.36 -11.77
N PHE A 118 -4.82 9.38 -10.46
CA PHE A 118 -3.68 9.42 -9.56
C PHE A 118 -3.47 8.06 -8.90
N THR A 119 -2.22 7.66 -8.72
CA THR A 119 -1.87 6.45 -7.95
C THR A 119 -0.69 6.70 -7.02
N ASP A 120 -0.81 6.24 -5.76
CA ASP A 120 0.34 6.01 -4.90
C ASP A 120 1.09 4.77 -5.40
N GLY A 121 2.22 5.01 -6.08
CA GLY A 121 3.06 3.97 -6.68
C GLY A 121 4.20 3.49 -5.77
N VAL A 122 4.23 3.89 -4.51
CA VAL A 122 5.33 3.66 -3.55
C VAL A 122 5.73 2.20 -3.44
N GLN A 123 4.77 1.30 -3.42
CA GLN A 123 5.04 -0.13 -3.26
C GLN A 123 5.30 -0.86 -4.59
N ALA A 124 4.95 -0.25 -5.72
CA ALA A 124 5.10 -0.85 -7.04
C ALA A 124 6.43 -0.48 -7.72
N VAL A 125 6.78 0.82 -7.70
CA VAL A 125 7.98 1.33 -8.40
C VAL A 125 9.24 0.68 -7.86
N GLY A 126 10.03 0.09 -8.77
CA GLY A 126 11.27 -0.63 -8.43
C GLY A 126 11.06 -2.04 -7.87
N LYS A 127 9.82 -2.56 -7.85
CA LYS A 127 9.47 -3.91 -7.38
C LYS A 127 8.78 -4.74 -8.46
N ILE A 128 7.93 -4.11 -9.24
CA ILE A 128 7.23 -4.68 -10.40
C ILE A 128 7.30 -3.72 -11.58
N PRO A 129 7.12 -4.18 -12.82
CA PRO A 129 7.05 -3.31 -13.98
C PRO A 129 5.89 -2.32 -13.85
N VAL A 130 6.19 -1.03 -14.03
CA VAL A 130 5.22 0.07 -14.06
C VAL A 130 5.46 0.87 -15.33
N ASP A 131 4.42 1.05 -16.14
CA ASP A 131 4.45 1.84 -17.37
C ASP A 131 3.27 2.82 -17.36
N VAL A 132 3.54 4.08 -17.07
CA VAL A 132 2.51 5.11 -16.91
C VAL A 132 1.64 5.30 -18.16
N ASN A 133 2.15 4.95 -19.36
CA ASN A 133 1.40 5.05 -20.60
C ASN A 133 0.48 3.85 -20.79
N LYS A 134 1.00 2.63 -20.64
CA LYS A 134 0.21 1.40 -20.77
C LYS A 134 -0.83 1.28 -19.64
N ASP A 135 -0.48 1.70 -18.43
CA ASP A 135 -1.35 1.66 -17.27
C ASP A 135 -2.30 2.88 -17.20
N GLY A 136 -2.13 3.85 -18.11
CA GLY A 136 -3.03 4.99 -18.26
C GLY A 136 -3.00 6.01 -17.12
N ILE A 137 -1.89 6.07 -16.36
CA ILE A 137 -1.73 6.88 -15.15
C ILE A 137 -1.44 8.34 -15.53
N ASP A 138 -2.13 9.28 -14.91
CA ASP A 138 -1.96 10.73 -15.13
C ASP A 138 -1.05 11.38 -14.09
N LEU A 139 -1.09 10.90 -12.85
CA LEU A 139 -0.20 11.31 -11.76
C LEU A 139 0.21 10.07 -10.93
N MET A 140 1.47 10.04 -10.47
CA MET A 140 1.95 8.95 -9.61
C MET A 140 3.00 9.46 -8.62
N ALA A 141 2.76 9.24 -7.33
CA ALA A 141 3.74 9.51 -6.29
C ALA A 141 4.60 8.28 -5.99
N PHE A 142 5.89 8.48 -5.75
CA PHE A 142 6.83 7.43 -5.36
C PHE A 142 8.04 7.99 -4.61
N THR A 143 8.81 7.12 -3.94
CA THR A 143 9.88 7.55 -3.04
C THR A 143 11.11 6.65 -3.12
N ALA A 144 12.28 7.25 -3.00
CA ALA A 144 13.57 6.55 -3.12
C ALA A 144 13.77 5.47 -2.04
N HIS A 145 13.40 5.75 -0.78
CA HIS A 145 13.69 4.84 0.34
C HIS A 145 12.92 3.52 0.31
N LYS A 146 11.89 3.38 -0.51
CA LYS A 146 11.19 2.10 -0.73
C LYS A 146 11.80 1.25 -1.84
N MET A 147 12.80 1.81 -2.56
CA MET A 147 13.56 1.12 -3.59
C MET A 147 15.08 1.16 -3.34
N TYR A 148 15.44 1.08 -2.05
CA TYR A 148 16.82 1.06 -1.54
C TYR A 148 17.61 2.36 -1.76
N GLY A 149 16.94 3.45 -2.10
CA GLY A 149 17.52 4.78 -2.21
C GLY A 149 17.48 5.57 -0.90
N PRO A 150 17.95 6.83 -0.91
CA PRO A 150 18.01 7.67 0.27
C PRO A 150 16.62 8.06 0.78
N LYS A 151 16.50 8.26 2.10
CA LYS A 151 15.33 8.91 2.72
C LYS A 151 15.33 10.41 2.42
N GLY A 152 14.16 11.05 2.52
CA GLY A 152 14.05 12.51 2.34
C GLY A 152 14.04 12.96 0.88
N VAL A 153 13.80 12.05 -0.06
CA VAL A 153 13.59 12.35 -1.48
C VAL A 153 12.57 11.41 -2.09
N GLY A 154 11.68 11.98 -2.90
CA GLY A 154 10.69 11.29 -3.69
C GLY A 154 10.39 12.06 -4.96
N ALA A 155 9.39 11.64 -5.69
CA ALA A 155 8.94 12.31 -6.90
C ALA A 155 7.45 12.14 -7.11
N LEU A 156 6.88 13.11 -7.83
CA LEU A 156 5.57 13.05 -8.43
C LEU A 156 5.73 13.05 -9.96
N TYR A 157 5.24 11.99 -10.62
CA TYR A 157 4.99 11.99 -12.04
C TYR A 157 3.74 12.80 -12.35
N VAL A 158 3.80 13.71 -13.33
CA VAL A 158 2.67 14.51 -13.81
C VAL A 158 2.67 14.47 -15.32
N ARG A 159 1.67 13.83 -15.90
CA ARG A 159 1.52 13.66 -17.36
C ARG A 159 1.48 15.01 -18.08
N ARG A 160 2.28 15.16 -19.12
CA ARG A 160 2.40 16.42 -19.88
C ARG A 160 1.65 16.44 -21.21
N LYS A 161 1.21 15.27 -21.71
CA LYS A 161 0.48 15.12 -22.99
C LYS A 161 -0.59 14.05 -22.86
N ASN A 162 -1.72 14.27 -23.49
CA ASN A 162 -2.80 13.32 -23.73
C ASN A 162 -3.32 12.58 -22.47
N PRO A 163 -3.84 13.32 -21.45
CA PRO A 163 -4.06 14.76 -21.36
C PRO A 163 -2.84 15.52 -20.80
N ARG A 164 -2.83 16.83 -20.93
CA ARG A 164 -1.90 17.67 -20.18
C ARG A 164 -2.47 17.94 -18.80
N VAL A 165 -1.89 17.34 -17.79
CA VAL A 165 -2.26 17.54 -16.37
C VAL A 165 -1.55 18.78 -15.83
N LYS A 166 -2.24 19.52 -14.97
CA LYS A 166 -1.73 20.63 -14.19
C LYS A 166 -2.05 20.40 -12.71
N VAL A 167 -1.19 20.91 -11.84
CA VAL A 167 -1.41 20.92 -10.39
C VAL A 167 -1.12 22.31 -9.85
N THR A 168 -1.88 22.74 -8.87
CA THR A 168 -1.56 23.93 -8.08
C THR A 168 -0.44 23.58 -7.11
N ALA A 169 0.59 24.43 -7.01
CA ALA A 169 1.69 24.22 -6.08
C ALA A 169 1.18 24.29 -4.63
N GLN A 170 1.69 23.38 -3.79
CA GLN A 170 1.36 23.35 -2.36
C GLN A 170 2.49 23.97 -1.50
N ILE A 171 3.63 24.26 -2.10
CA ILE A 171 4.76 24.91 -1.46
C ILE A 171 5.18 26.10 -2.35
N ASP A 172 4.96 27.30 -1.84
CA ASP A 172 5.31 28.54 -2.51
C ASP A 172 6.80 28.88 -2.31
N GLY A 173 7.35 29.72 -3.20
CA GLY A 173 8.74 30.19 -3.11
C GLY A 173 9.37 30.48 -4.48
N GLY A 174 10.64 30.10 -4.66
CA GLY A 174 11.46 30.45 -5.82
C GLY A 174 11.11 29.81 -7.16
N GLY A 175 9.95 29.16 -7.31
CA GLY A 175 9.46 28.62 -8.58
C GLY A 175 10.23 27.39 -9.10
N HIS A 176 10.94 26.66 -8.24
CA HIS A 176 11.60 25.42 -8.59
C HIS A 176 10.58 24.39 -9.13
N GLU A 177 11.07 23.33 -9.73
CA GLU A 177 10.24 22.30 -10.35
C GLU A 177 9.16 22.91 -11.26
N ARG A 178 9.55 23.92 -12.03
CA ARG A 178 8.67 24.60 -13.00
C ARG A 178 7.43 25.27 -12.38
N GLY A 179 7.59 25.74 -11.14
CA GLY A 179 6.53 26.39 -10.36
C GLY A 179 5.56 25.42 -9.67
N MET A 180 5.78 24.12 -9.77
CA MET A 180 4.89 23.13 -9.16
C MET A 180 5.33 22.74 -7.73
N ARG A 181 6.62 22.94 -7.39
CA ARG A 181 7.14 22.68 -6.05
C ARG A 181 8.38 23.54 -5.80
N SER A 182 8.23 24.54 -4.98
CA SER A 182 9.32 25.47 -4.65
C SER A 182 10.23 24.92 -3.54
N GLY A 183 11.39 25.52 -3.39
CA GLY A 183 12.42 25.16 -2.41
C GLY A 183 13.67 24.58 -3.08
N THR A 184 14.84 24.92 -2.53
CA THR A 184 16.13 24.43 -3.03
C THR A 184 16.13 22.90 -3.10
N LEU A 185 16.57 22.37 -4.24
CA LEU A 185 16.55 20.92 -4.49
C LEU A 185 17.57 20.18 -3.61
N ASN A 186 17.19 19.03 -3.11
CA ASN A 186 18.07 18.08 -2.41
C ASN A 186 18.92 17.33 -3.44
N VAL A 187 19.91 17.99 -4.03
CA VAL A 187 20.76 17.45 -5.10
C VAL A 187 21.39 16.10 -4.74
N PRO A 188 22.03 15.91 -3.55
CA PRO A 188 22.58 14.61 -3.19
C PRO A 188 21.52 13.51 -3.12
N GLY A 189 20.36 13.80 -2.55
CA GLY A 189 19.24 12.85 -2.50
C GLY A 189 18.72 12.49 -3.88
N ILE A 190 18.58 13.47 -4.78
CA ILE A 190 18.12 13.26 -6.16
C ILE A 190 19.09 12.39 -6.95
N VAL A 191 20.40 12.63 -6.83
CA VAL A 191 21.44 11.80 -7.46
C VAL A 191 21.37 10.35 -6.95
N GLY A 192 21.26 10.17 -5.62
CA GLY A 192 21.10 8.85 -5.00
C GLY A 192 19.80 8.17 -5.43
N PHE A 193 18.72 8.93 -5.61
CA PHE A 193 17.45 8.40 -6.14
C PHE A 193 17.60 7.94 -7.60
N GLY A 194 18.24 8.74 -8.44
CA GLY A 194 18.53 8.35 -9.83
C GLY A 194 19.33 7.05 -9.90
N LYS A 195 20.34 6.89 -9.02
CA LYS A 195 21.13 5.64 -8.94
C LYS A 195 20.28 4.45 -8.47
N ALA A 196 19.39 4.64 -7.51
CA ALA A 196 18.46 3.61 -7.09
C ALA A 196 17.51 3.17 -8.23
N CYS A 197 17.01 4.11 -9.02
CA CYS A 197 16.20 3.82 -10.21
C CYS A 197 16.98 2.99 -11.24
N GLU A 198 18.24 3.36 -11.52
CA GLU A 198 19.11 2.63 -12.44
C GLU A 198 19.34 1.19 -11.98
N ILE A 199 19.65 0.97 -10.70
CA ILE A 199 19.83 -0.36 -10.12
C ILE A 199 18.52 -1.17 -10.19
N CYS A 200 17.39 -0.57 -9.85
CA CYS A 200 16.10 -1.24 -9.97
C CYS A 200 15.78 -1.64 -11.41
N LEU A 201 16.10 -0.81 -12.39
CA LEU A 201 15.89 -1.14 -13.80
C LEU A 201 16.69 -2.39 -14.22
N GLN A 202 17.90 -2.54 -13.69
CA GLN A 202 18.80 -3.66 -14.01
C GLN A 202 18.44 -4.95 -13.26
N GLU A 203 17.99 -4.85 -12.00
CA GLU A 203 17.88 -5.99 -11.09
C GLU A 203 16.44 -6.39 -10.76
N MET A 204 15.43 -5.54 -11.06
CA MET A 204 14.04 -5.73 -10.64
C MET A 204 13.48 -7.10 -11.02
N GLU A 205 13.71 -7.57 -12.24
CA GLU A 205 13.15 -8.84 -12.72
C GLU A 205 13.77 -10.04 -11.99
N SER A 206 15.09 -10.05 -11.84
CA SER A 206 15.80 -11.11 -11.12
C SER A 206 15.47 -11.09 -9.63
N ASP A 207 15.39 -9.91 -9.02
CA ASP A 207 14.99 -9.73 -7.63
C ASP A 207 13.54 -10.21 -7.42
N ALA A 208 12.61 -9.78 -8.26
CA ALA A 208 11.21 -10.18 -8.15
C ALA A 208 11.05 -11.70 -8.23
N LYS A 209 11.73 -12.35 -9.16
CA LYS A 209 11.71 -13.82 -9.30
C LYS A 209 12.25 -14.52 -8.06
N ARG A 210 13.43 -14.13 -7.57
CA ARG A 210 14.06 -14.74 -6.40
C ARG A 210 13.25 -14.47 -5.12
N ILE A 211 12.84 -13.23 -4.91
CA ILE A 211 12.11 -12.83 -3.69
C ILE A 211 10.73 -13.49 -3.65
N SER A 212 10.03 -13.61 -4.78
CA SER A 212 8.74 -14.32 -4.80
C SER A 212 8.89 -15.79 -4.43
N GLN A 213 9.97 -16.46 -4.87
CA GLN A 213 10.22 -17.86 -4.47
C GLN A 213 10.44 -17.98 -2.95
N LEU A 214 11.19 -17.06 -2.35
CA LEU A 214 11.40 -17.02 -0.90
C LEU A 214 10.09 -16.71 -0.14
N ARG A 215 9.30 -15.76 -0.65
CA ARG A 215 7.98 -15.45 -0.10
C ARG A 215 7.05 -16.66 -0.17
N ASP A 216 6.98 -17.32 -1.31
CA ASP A 216 6.12 -18.49 -1.51
C ASP A 216 6.54 -19.66 -0.61
N LYS A 217 7.86 -19.87 -0.42
CA LYS A 217 8.39 -20.87 0.54
C LYS A 217 7.90 -20.56 1.96
N LEU A 218 8.05 -19.30 2.41
CA LEU A 218 7.60 -18.84 3.72
C LEU A 218 6.09 -19.02 3.88
N GLU A 219 5.32 -18.49 2.95
CA GLU A 219 3.86 -18.50 2.96
C GLU A 219 3.30 -19.92 2.96
N ASN A 220 3.76 -20.77 2.04
CA ASN A 220 3.29 -22.15 1.96
C ASN A 220 3.63 -22.98 3.22
N ALA A 221 4.71 -22.67 3.90
CA ALA A 221 5.05 -23.32 5.16
C ALA A 221 4.15 -22.83 6.31
N LEU A 222 3.95 -21.52 6.44
CA LEU A 222 3.15 -20.94 7.51
C LEU A 222 1.65 -21.22 7.34
N LEU A 223 1.14 -21.34 6.12
CA LEU A 223 -0.25 -21.75 5.86
C LEU A 223 -0.53 -23.21 6.15
N LYS A 224 0.48 -24.06 6.43
CA LYS A 224 0.29 -25.40 6.97
C LYS A 224 0.05 -25.41 8.48
N VAL A 225 0.36 -24.32 9.17
CA VAL A 225 -0.01 -24.16 10.57
C VAL A 225 -1.54 -24.06 10.63
N GLU A 226 -2.17 -24.94 11.41
CA GLU A 226 -3.64 -25.02 11.55
C GLU A 226 -4.22 -23.62 11.84
N GLU A 227 -5.39 -23.29 11.32
CA GLU A 227 -6.06 -22.01 11.53
C GLU A 227 -5.17 -20.78 11.21
N SER A 228 -4.45 -20.86 10.09
CA SER A 228 -3.67 -19.75 9.54
C SER A 228 -4.23 -19.33 8.19
N TYR A 229 -4.34 -18.03 7.93
CA TYR A 229 -5.06 -17.48 6.79
C TYR A 229 -4.24 -16.41 6.09
N LEU A 230 -4.16 -16.49 4.75
CA LEU A 230 -3.57 -15.45 3.91
C LEU A 230 -4.52 -14.26 3.80
N ASN A 231 -4.00 -13.06 4.00
CA ASN A 231 -4.67 -11.79 3.76
C ASN A 231 -4.19 -11.17 2.44
N GLY A 232 -5.12 -10.84 1.55
CA GLY A 232 -4.83 -10.27 0.24
C GLY A 232 -5.05 -11.24 -0.92
N ASP A 233 -4.64 -10.83 -2.12
CA ASP A 233 -4.82 -11.61 -3.35
C ASP A 233 -3.65 -12.58 -3.58
N LYS A 234 -3.96 -13.78 -4.09
CA LYS A 234 -2.96 -14.82 -4.38
C LYS A 234 -2.24 -14.62 -5.70
N GLU A 235 -2.87 -13.95 -6.65
CA GLU A 235 -2.38 -13.79 -8.02
C GLU A 235 -1.87 -12.36 -8.27
N SER A 236 -2.74 -11.37 -8.05
CA SER A 236 -2.41 -9.94 -8.25
C SER A 236 -1.70 -9.39 -7.03
N ARG A 237 -0.38 -9.65 -6.92
CA ARG A 237 0.37 -9.34 -5.70
C ARG A 237 1.82 -8.96 -5.92
N LEU A 238 2.36 -8.21 -4.99
CA LEU A 238 3.78 -7.85 -4.94
C LEU A 238 4.66 -9.09 -4.66
N PRO A 239 5.89 -9.15 -5.20
CA PRO A 239 6.77 -10.29 -4.99
C PRO A 239 7.30 -10.43 -3.55
N HIS A 240 7.32 -9.34 -2.79
CA HIS A 240 8.09 -9.21 -1.55
C HIS A 240 7.25 -9.08 -0.27
N VAL A 241 5.93 -9.17 -0.37
CA VAL A 241 5.04 -9.01 0.79
C VAL A 241 4.10 -10.20 0.87
N THR A 242 3.93 -10.71 2.09
CA THR A 242 2.82 -11.59 2.47
C THR A 242 2.30 -11.20 3.85
N ASN A 243 1.01 -11.34 4.06
CA ASN A 243 0.34 -11.04 5.31
C ASN A 243 -0.49 -12.26 5.74
N ILE A 244 -0.24 -12.77 6.94
CA ILE A 244 -0.86 -14.00 7.43
C ILE A 244 -1.43 -13.74 8.82
N SER A 245 -2.70 -14.09 9.03
CA SER A 245 -3.35 -14.11 10.34
C SER A 245 -3.28 -15.51 10.95
N PHE A 246 -3.08 -15.57 12.27
CA PHE A 246 -3.03 -16.80 13.06
C PHE A 246 -4.13 -16.76 14.11
N LYS A 247 -5.21 -17.55 13.92
CA LYS A 247 -6.35 -17.57 14.82
C LYS A 247 -6.00 -18.19 16.17
N TYR A 248 -6.68 -17.76 17.22
CA TYR A 248 -6.51 -18.23 18.61
C TYR A 248 -5.16 -17.88 19.24
N VAL A 249 -4.52 -16.83 18.79
CA VAL A 249 -3.28 -16.28 19.35
C VAL A 249 -3.47 -14.79 19.61
N GLU A 250 -2.95 -14.34 20.71
CA GLU A 250 -2.96 -12.92 21.06
C GLU A 250 -1.83 -12.19 20.31
N GLY A 251 -2.19 -11.08 19.62
CA GLY A 251 -1.28 -10.38 18.70
C GLY A 251 -0.06 -9.74 19.36
N GLU A 252 -0.20 -9.20 20.57
CA GLU A 252 0.93 -8.65 21.34
C GLU A 252 1.89 -9.76 21.78
N GLY A 253 1.34 -10.91 22.21
CA GLY A 253 2.12 -12.10 22.54
C GLY A 253 2.94 -12.61 21.36
N LEU A 254 2.36 -12.59 20.13
CA LEU A 254 3.09 -12.88 18.90
C LEU A 254 4.28 -11.93 18.72
N MET A 255 4.04 -10.63 18.79
CA MET A 255 5.09 -9.62 18.58
C MET A 255 6.19 -9.71 19.64
N MET A 256 5.83 -9.97 20.91
CA MET A 256 6.80 -10.19 21.99
C MET A 256 7.64 -11.45 21.78
N GLY A 257 7.05 -12.50 21.20
CA GLY A 257 7.75 -13.74 20.87
C GLY A 257 8.84 -13.58 19.79
N PHE A 258 8.74 -12.55 18.94
CA PHE A 258 9.65 -12.34 17.81
C PHE A 258 10.68 -11.23 18.02
N ASN A 259 10.40 -10.23 18.87
CA ASN A 259 11.10 -8.94 18.92
C ASN A 259 12.63 -9.02 19.11
N LYS A 260 13.15 -10.13 19.63
CA LYS A 260 14.58 -10.35 19.84
C LYS A 260 15.29 -10.97 18.63
N ASN A 261 14.55 -11.67 17.78
CA ASN A 261 15.11 -12.56 16.77
C ASN A 261 14.73 -12.18 15.35
N ILE A 262 13.51 -11.64 15.14
CA ILE A 262 12.98 -11.32 13.82
C ILE A 262 12.34 -9.93 13.87
N ALA A 263 12.70 -9.07 12.92
CA ALA A 263 12.04 -7.79 12.73
C ALA A 263 10.81 -8.00 11.86
N LEU A 264 9.64 -8.08 12.48
CA LEU A 264 8.34 -8.19 11.83
C LEU A 264 7.49 -6.95 12.12
N SER A 265 6.44 -6.78 11.33
CA SER A 265 5.40 -5.81 11.60
C SER A 265 4.09 -6.54 11.91
N SER A 266 3.38 -6.12 12.94
CA SER A 266 1.95 -6.40 13.06
C SER A 266 1.22 -5.81 11.84
N GLY A 267 -0.01 -6.23 11.58
CA GLY A 267 -0.79 -5.80 10.40
C GLY A 267 -0.71 -4.31 10.11
N SER A 268 -0.58 -3.47 11.12
CA SER A 268 -0.42 -2.02 10.98
C SER A 268 0.99 -1.54 11.33
N ALA A 269 1.84 -1.37 10.34
CA ALA A 269 3.19 -0.79 10.52
C ALA A 269 3.18 0.74 10.78
N CYS A 270 2.07 1.42 10.50
CA CYS A 270 1.96 2.88 10.63
C CYS A 270 1.34 3.33 11.97
N THR A 271 0.78 2.41 12.76
CA THR A 271 0.06 2.72 14.00
C THR A 271 0.62 1.97 15.20
N SER A 272 1.94 1.73 15.24
CA SER A 272 2.63 1.05 16.36
C SER A 272 2.40 1.69 17.75
N ALA A 273 1.69 2.80 17.82
CA ALA A 273 1.28 3.47 19.04
C ALA A 273 -0.22 3.30 19.38
N SER A 274 -1.04 2.68 18.52
CA SER A 274 -2.45 2.40 18.80
C SER A 274 -2.69 0.89 18.91
N LEU A 275 -3.45 0.50 19.93
CA LEU A 275 -3.94 -0.87 20.13
C LEU A 275 -5.00 -1.29 19.09
N GLU A 276 -5.32 -0.43 18.13
CA GLU A 276 -6.34 -0.69 17.13
C GLU A 276 -5.84 -1.60 16.01
N PRO A 277 -6.64 -2.57 15.56
CA PRO A 277 -6.30 -3.43 14.43
C PRO A 277 -6.17 -2.62 13.14
N SER A 278 -5.41 -3.15 12.17
CA SER A 278 -5.24 -2.51 10.87
C SER A 278 -6.58 -2.22 10.20
N TYR A 279 -6.80 -0.95 9.83
CA TYR A 279 -7.98 -0.56 9.05
C TYR A 279 -8.02 -1.26 7.68
N VAL A 280 -6.86 -1.63 7.11
CA VAL A 280 -6.77 -2.41 5.87
C VAL A 280 -7.37 -3.78 6.07
N LEU A 281 -6.97 -4.49 7.13
CA LEU A 281 -7.48 -5.84 7.42
C LEU A 281 -8.96 -5.83 7.78
N LYS A 282 -9.42 -4.81 8.51
CA LYS A 282 -10.86 -4.60 8.77
C LYS A 282 -11.64 -4.37 7.48
N ALA A 283 -11.09 -3.63 6.54
CA ALA A 283 -11.70 -3.41 5.22
C ALA A 283 -11.83 -4.69 4.39
N LEU A 284 -10.97 -5.71 4.62
CA LEU A 284 -11.13 -7.03 4.01
C LEU A 284 -12.28 -7.86 4.63
N GLY A 285 -12.91 -7.36 5.70
CA GLY A 285 -13.94 -8.07 6.44
C GLY A 285 -13.41 -8.98 7.55
N LEU A 286 -12.14 -8.86 7.95
CA LEU A 286 -11.61 -9.61 9.09
C LEU A 286 -12.18 -9.07 10.39
N GLY A 287 -12.57 -9.98 11.29
CA GLY A 287 -12.87 -9.64 12.69
C GLY A 287 -11.63 -9.13 13.43
N ASP A 288 -11.84 -8.41 14.52
CA ASP A 288 -10.75 -7.78 15.29
C ASP A 288 -9.69 -8.79 15.70
N ASP A 289 -10.07 -9.98 16.17
CA ASP A 289 -9.14 -11.03 16.61
C ASP A 289 -8.16 -11.45 15.49
N LEU A 290 -8.68 -11.72 14.28
CA LEU A 290 -7.84 -12.09 13.15
C LEU A 290 -6.98 -10.94 12.65
N ALA A 291 -7.50 -9.71 12.71
CA ALA A 291 -6.74 -8.53 12.32
C ALA A 291 -5.59 -8.24 13.30
N HIS A 292 -5.82 -8.41 14.61
CA HIS A 292 -4.78 -8.27 15.65
C HIS A 292 -3.70 -9.35 15.56
N SER A 293 -4.08 -10.59 15.27
CA SER A 293 -3.15 -11.74 15.18
C SER A 293 -2.46 -11.86 13.82
N SER A 294 -2.51 -10.82 12.99
CA SER A 294 -1.87 -10.80 11.69
C SER A 294 -0.41 -10.36 11.76
N LEU A 295 0.42 -10.98 10.92
CA LEU A 295 1.81 -10.63 10.73
C LEU A 295 2.08 -10.29 9.25
N ARG A 296 2.70 -9.13 9.03
CA ARG A 296 3.20 -8.76 7.71
C ARG A 296 4.67 -9.14 7.59
N PHE A 297 4.98 -9.98 6.61
CA PHE A 297 6.33 -10.38 6.24
C PHE A 297 6.76 -9.58 5.02
N GLY A 298 7.79 -8.76 5.19
CA GLY A 298 8.41 -8.00 4.11
C GLY A 298 9.81 -8.55 3.81
N LEU A 299 9.97 -9.10 2.62
CA LEU A 299 11.25 -9.63 2.15
C LEU A 299 11.99 -8.57 1.34
N GLY A 300 13.29 -8.65 1.27
CA GLY A 300 14.10 -7.70 0.53
C GLY A 300 15.18 -8.35 -0.34
N ARG A 301 15.90 -7.49 -1.05
CA ARG A 301 17.02 -7.88 -1.91
C ARG A 301 18.07 -8.73 -1.19
N PHE A 302 18.29 -8.47 0.10
CA PHE A 302 19.30 -9.14 0.90
C PHE A 302 18.77 -10.28 1.76
N THR A 303 17.48 -10.61 1.66
CA THR A 303 16.90 -11.74 2.38
C THR A 303 17.45 -13.05 1.81
N THR A 304 17.93 -13.94 2.69
CA THR A 304 18.50 -15.24 2.33
C THR A 304 17.52 -16.38 2.60
N GLU A 305 17.80 -17.55 2.03
CA GLU A 305 16.99 -18.75 2.24
C GLU A 305 17.06 -19.23 3.69
N GLU A 306 18.25 -19.18 4.30
CA GLU A 306 18.47 -19.55 5.71
C GLU A 306 17.66 -18.66 6.66
N GLN A 307 17.52 -17.36 6.36
CA GLN A 307 16.67 -16.46 7.12
C GLN A 307 15.18 -16.83 6.99
N ILE A 308 14.76 -17.30 5.83
CA ILE A 308 13.39 -17.78 5.62
C ILE A 308 13.15 -19.07 6.41
N ASP A 309 14.07 -20.04 6.37
CA ASP A 309 13.94 -21.29 7.12
C ASP A 309 13.91 -21.04 8.63
N TYR A 310 14.78 -20.17 9.13
CA TYR A 310 14.76 -19.73 10.51
C TYR A 310 13.41 -19.06 10.89
N THR A 311 12.90 -18.19 10.01
CA THR A 311 11.64 -17.49 10.25
C THR A 311 10.47 -18.47 10.31
N ILE A 312 10.41 -19.45 9.41
CA ILE A 312 9.37 -20.48 9.39
C ILE A 312 9.36 -21.25 10.71
N GLU A 313 10.53 -21.75 11.13
CA GLU A 313 10.66 -22.51 12.37
C GLU A 313 10.25 -21.68 13.57
N HIS A 314 10.79 -20.47 13.68
CA HIS A 314 10.57 -19.60 14.84
C HIS A 314 9.12 -19.14 14.96
N VAL A 315 8.49 -18.76 13.84
CA VAL A 315 7.07 -18.34 13.83
C VAL A 315 6.17 -19.52 14.18
N THR A 316 6.39 -20.69 13.59
CA THR A 316 5.60 -21.90 13.84
C THR A 316 5.68 -22.28 15.33
N ASN A 317 6.88 -22.31 15.92
CA ASN A 317 7.09 -22.66 17.30
C ASN A 317 6.43 -21.64 18.26
N THR A 318 6.52 -20.34 17.94
CA THR A 318 5.92 -19.29 18.76
C THR A 318 4.38 -19.36 18.72
N VAL A 319 3.79 -19.53 17.52
CA VAL A 319 2.33 -19.69 17.38
C VAL A 319 1.83 -20.89 18.17
N ASN A 320 2.48 -22.05 18.03
CA ASN A 320 2.09 -23.26 18.74
C ASN A 320 2.19 -23.08 20.24
N LYS A 321 3.30 -22.53 20.75
CA LYS A 321 3.49 -22.25 22.17
C LYS A 321 2.43 -21.30 22.74
N LEU A 322 2.06 -20.25 22.01
CA LEU A 322 1.02 -19.33 22.48
C LEU A 322 -0.36 -20.00 22.48
N ARG A 323 -0.64 -20.86 21.51
CA ARG A 323 -1.89 -21.65 21.47
C ARG A 323 -2.01 -22.64 22.62
N GLU A 324 -0.91 -23.30 23.00
CA GLU A 324 -0.89 -24.19 24.20
C GLU A 324 -1.29 -23.47 25.49
N MET A 325 -1.14 -22.14 25.53
CA MET A 325 -1.54 -21.30 26.66
C MET A 325 -2.89 -20.61 26.46
N SER A 326 -3.55 -20.81 25.33
CA SER A 326 -4.78 -20.12 24.96
C SER A 326 -6.02 -20.96 25.29
N PRO A 327 -6.90 -20.52 26.21
CA PRO A 327 -8.18 -21.20 26.45
C PRO A 327 -9.05 -21.32 25.19
N LEU A 328 -8.98 -20.34 24.29
CA LEU A 328 -9.73 -20.37 23.03
C LEU A 328 -9.27 -21.49 22.11
N TRP A 329 -7.97 -21.79 22.11
CA TRP A 329 -7.41 -22.90 21.36
C TRP A 329 -7.85 -24.27 21.92
N GLU A 330 -7.85 -24.42 23.24
CA GLU A 330 -8.34 -25.60 23.93
C GLU A 330 -9.82 -25.86 23.58
N MET A 331 -10.67 -24.84 23.75
CA MET A 331 -12.09 -24.91 23.37
C MET A 331 -12.30 -25.30 21.90
N PHE A 332 -11.53 -24.72 20.98
CA PHE A 332 -11.57 -25.08 19.56
C PHE A 332 -11.23 -26.55 19.34
N LYS A 333 -10.17 -27.06 19.99
CA LYS A 333 -9.75 -28.49 19.89
C LYS A 333 -10.79 -29.43 20.48
N ASP A 334 -11.55 -29.00 21.49
CA ASP A 334 -12.66 -29.74 22.09
C ASP A 334 -13.95 -29.67 21.24
N GLY A 335 -13.92 -28.98 20.09
CA GLY A 335 -15.05 -28.87 19.17
C GLY A 335 -16.14 -27.88 19.61
N ILE A 336 -15.83 -26.98 20.55
CA ILE A 336 -16.75 -25.94 21.02
C ILE A 336 -16.82 -24.83 19.95
N ASP A 337 -18.03 -24.52 19.47
CA ASP A 337 -18.25 -23.38 18.59
C ASP A 337 -18.18 -22.07 19.37
N LEU A 338 -17.07 -21.35 19.21
CA LEU A 338 -16.83 -20.10 19.92
C LEU A 338 -17.79 -18.96 19.54
N ASN A 339 -18.48 -19.06 18.38
CA ASN A 339 -19.50 -18.09 18.00
C ASN A 339 -20.78 -18.22 18.81
N THR A 340 -20.97 -19.31 19.53
CA THR A 340 -22.16 -19.57 20.39
C THR A 340 -21.96 -19.14 21.83
N ILE A 341 -20.75 -18.68 22.20
CA ILE A 341 -20.43 -18.31 23.57
C ILE A 341 -20.82 -16.85 23.80
N GLU A 342 -21.76 -16.62 24.74
CA GLU A 342 -22.05 -15.28 25.26
C GLU A 342 -20.91 -14.87 26.23
N TRP A 343 -20.05 -13.96 25.76
CA TRP A 343 -19.00 -13.38 26.60
C TRP A 343 -19.64 -12.36 27.57
N ALA A 344 -19.48 -12.57 28.88
CA ALA A 344 -19.91 -11.58 29.86
C ALA A 344 -19.07 -10.29 29.67
N HIS A 345 -19.70 -9.22 29.25
CA HIS A 345 -19.08 -7.91 29.24
C HIS A 345 -18.86 -7.44 30.68
N HIS A 346 -17.62 -7.41 31.14
CA HIS A 346 -17.21 -6.80 32.41
C HIS A 346 -16.72 -5.37 32.17
#